data_a54d8059c872b807fa80838adc17b318
#
_entry.id   a54d8059c872b807fa80838adc17b318
#
_cell.length_a   1.000
_cell.length_b   1.000
_cell.length_c   1.000
_cell.angle_alpha   90.00
_cell.angle_beta   90.00
_cell.angle_gamma   90.00
#
_symmetry.space_group_name_H-M   'P 1'
#
loop_
_entity.id
_entity.type
_entity.pdbx_description
1 polymer ?
#
loop_
_entity_poly.entity_id
_entity_poly.type
_entity_poly.pdbx_seq_one_letter_code
_entity_poly.pdbx_strand_id
1 'polypeptide(L)'
;MRILLTNFHEGDGGGHTTYLMALSRRLCARHEIHVAAPPGSRLHREASSLDGVRVLAQPFPNGASKLLAGLRAGRQLRDYLRRHAFDIVHVNGSTDHRLVLSACRGLSHRPKIVFTKHNSKPAAGFTHRLRAKRTDLAIAVSDATLRELQATPYAACAPRTIRNGVDIAHYAPWPAEDALAERDRWCGRDDLLLGSNAGTAAHKGWMDLVEAMATLPAERRTRVHVLLCGKPPTAEQIARIAALGLAAQVHFAGLLSDVRPMIAAIDAGFVLSHAVETISFACREMMAMGKPVLVSDYAGLPENVDDGVDGWIVPVRDRDAIARTITGLLDARDRLPAMGAAARAKAERAFGLEHFVDATEAAYVALLPVAGASPAGSSGP
;
A
#
# COMPACT_ATOMS: atom_id res chain seq x y z
N MET A 1 -4.67 21.67 -13.09
CA MET A 1 -5.27 20.49 -13.76
C MET A 1 -6.58 20.11 -13.08
N ARG A 2 -7.49 19.50 -13.83
CA ARG A 2 -8.66 18.82 -13.27
C ARG A 2 -8.43 17.31 -13.32
N ILE A 3 -8.42 16.67 -12.14
CA ILE A 3 -7.99 15.27 -11.97
C ILE A 3 -9.13 14.45 -11.36
N LEU A 4 -9.44 13.30 -11.98
CA LEU A 4 -10.37 12.32 -11.43
C LEU A 4 -9.58 11.11 -10.94
N LEU A 5 -9.64 10.83 -9.64
CA LEU A 5 -9.09 9.63 -9.00
C LEU A 5 -10.21 8.60 -8.84
N THR A 6 -9.98 7.34 -9.23
CA THR A 6 -11.03 6.30 -9.13
C THR A 6 -10.59 5.12 -8.28
N ASN A 7 -11.53 4.50 -7.57
CA ASN A 7 -11.34 3.24 -6.87
C ASN A 7 -12.62 2.41 -6.89
N PHE A 8 -12.50 1.11 -7.11
CA PHE A 8 -13.63 0.18 -7.21
C PHE A 8 -13.96 -0.58 -5.92
N HIS A 9 -13.18 -0.44 -4.86
CA HIS A 9 -13.36 -1.16 -3.60
C HIS A 9 -14.59 -0.65 -2.83
N GLU A 10 -15.54 -1.55 -2.54
CA GLU A 10 -16.79 -1.24 -1.82
C GLU A 10 -16.59 -1.10 -0.30
N GLY A 11 -15.56 -1.75 0.27
CA GLY A 11 -15.28 -1.75 1.71
C GLY A 11 -14.16 -0.78 2.11
N ASP A 12 -13.23 -1.27 2.91
CA ASP A 12 -12.06 -0.51 3.41
C ASP A 12 -11.10 -0.09 2.30
N GLY A 13 -10.88 -0.95 1.29
CA GLY A 13 -9.97 -0.68 0.19
C GLY A 13 -8.47 -0.71 0.55
N GLY A 14 -8.12 -0.87 1.82
CA GLY A 14 -6.74 -1.01 2.30
C GLY A 14 -5.79 0.04 1.73
N GLY A 15 -4.62 -0.41 1.24
CA GLY A 15 -3.60 0.46 0.66
C GLY A 15 -4.05 1.30 -0.52
N HIS A 16 -5.05 0.87 -1.30
CA HIS A 16 -5.64 1.70 -2.38
C HIS A 16 -6.29 2.96 -1.84
N THR A 17 -7.07 2.84 -0.75
CA THR A 17 -7.70 3.99 -0.09
C THR A 17 -6.63 4.93 0.47
N THR A 18 -5.65 4.40 1.19
CA THR A 18 -4.54 5.18 1.77
C THR A 18 -3.78 5.95 0.68
N TYR A 19 -3.45 5.30 -0.44
CA TYR A 19 -2.80 5.90 -1.61
C TYR A 19 -3.60 7.09 -2.18
N LEU A 20 -4.89 6.89 -2.42
CA LEU A 20 -5.75 7.93 -3.02
C LEU A 20 -6.04 9.08 -2.07
N MET A 21 -6.20 8.80 -0.77
CA MET A 21 -6.36 9.84 0.24
C MET A 21 -5.10 10.70 0.38
N ALA A 22 -3.92 10.09 0.29
CA ALA A 22 -2.65 10.80 0.28
C ALA A 22 -2.57 11.79 -0.90
N LEU A 23 -2.87 11.33 -2.12
CA LEU A 23 -2.92 12.19 -3.30
C LEU A 23 -3.99 13.27 -3.18
N SER A 24 -5.21 12.91 -2.76
CA SER A 24 -6.32 13.85 -2.66
C SER A 24 -6.02 15.00 -1.71
N ARG A 25 -5.53 14.69 -0.50
CA ARG A 25 -5.20 15.70 0.53
C ARG A 25 -4.12 16.68 0.10
N ARG A 26 -3.12 16.22 -0.63
CA ARG A 26 -1.97 17.06 -1.01
C ARG A 26 -2.19 17.80 -2.33
N LEU A 27 -2.86 17.17 -3.28
CA LEU A 27 -3.08 17.78 -4.61
C LEU A 27 -4.24 18.76 -4.64
N CYS A 28 -5.23 18.68 -3.71
CA CYS A 28 -6.39 19.59 -3.71
C CYS A 28 -6.02 21.06 -3.50
N ALA A 29 -4.88 21.35 -2.88
CA ALA A 29 -4.37 22.72 -2.76
C ALA A 29 -3.87 23.33 -4.09
N ARG A 30 -3.51 22.48 -5.06
CA ARG A 30 -2.89 22.89 -6.34
C ARG A 30 -3.75 22.58 -7.56
N HIS A 31 -4.72 21.68 -7.41
CA HIS A 31 -5.52 21.15 -8.53
C HIS A 31 -6.98 20.94 -8.14
N GLU A 32 -7.88 20.93 -9.11
CA GLU A 32 -9.27 20.53 -8.92
C GLU A 32 -9.34 18.99 -8.86
N ILE A 33 -9.53 18.44 -7.64
CA ILE A 33 -9.52 17.00 -7.40
C ILE A 33 -10.95 16.48 -7.26
N HIS A 34 -11.25 15.46 -8.04
CA HIS A 34 -12.47 14.68 -7.94
C HIS A 34 -12.12 13.24 -7.58
N VAL A 35 -12.95 12.61 -6.74
CA VAL A 35 -12.81 11.20 -6.35
C VAL A 35 -14.08 10.46 -6.73
N ALA A 36 -13.97 9.40 -7.53
CA ALA A 36 -15.07 8.49 -7.86
C ALA A 36 -14.88 7.16 -7.12
N ALA A 37 -15.78 6.87 -6.19
CA ALA A 37 -15.73 5.67 -5.36
C ALA A 37 -17.13 5.10 -5.11
N PRO A 38 -17.26 3.78 -4.83
CA PRO A 38 -18.53 3.19 -4.46
C PRO A 38 -19.16 3.89 -3.25
N PRO A 39 -20.47 4.17 -3.26
CA PRO A 39 -21.14 4.81 -2.15
C PRO A 39 -20.97 4.00 -0.87
N GLY A 40 -20.67 4.68 0.25
CA GLY A 40 -20.45 4.05 1.55
C GLY A 40 -19.10 3.33 1.71
N SER A 41 -18.22 3.31 0.70
CA SER A 41 -16.86 2.82 0.86
C SER A 41 -16.04 3.76 1.77
N ARG A 42 -14.94 3.25 2.35
CA ARG A 42 -14.04 4.07 3.17
C ARG A 42 -13.53 5.29 2.38
N LEU A 43 -13.07 5.09 1.15
CA LEU A 43 -12.61 6.19 0.30
C LEU A 43 -13.70 7.24 0.08
N HIS A 44 -14.96 6.81 -0.19
CA HIS A 44 -16.06 7.72 -0.39
C HIS A 44 -16.30 8.58 0.86
N ARG A 45 -16.34 7.97 2.06
CA ARG A 45 -16.55 8.70 3.32
C ARG A 45 -15.41 9.65 3.64
N GLU A 46 -14.16 9.16 3.58
CA GLU A 46 -12.99 9.99 3.93
C GLU A 46 -12.77 11.14 2.93
N ALA A 47 -12.93 10.88 1.62
CA ALA A 47 -12.80 11.94 0.62
C ALA A 47 -13.91 13.00 0.73
N SER A 48 -15.13 12.59 1.15
CA SER A 48 -16.25 13.53 1.36
C SER A 48 -16.05 14.48 2.53
N SER A 49 -15.14 14.17 3.46
CA SER A 49 -14.78 15.05 4.58
C SER A 49 -13.59 15.97 4.27
N LEU A 50 -13.04 15.93 3.06
CA LEU A 50 -11.94 16.80 2.66
C LEU A 50 -12.45 18.06 1.96
N ASP A 51 -12.06 19.22 2.49
CA ASP A 51 -12.28 20.48 1.81
C ASP A 51 -11.51 20.53 0.48
N GLY A 52 -12.15 21.09 -0.55
CA GLY A 52 -11.54 21.21 -1.89
C GLY A 52 -11.55 19.94 -2.75
N VAL A 53 -12.13 18.84 -2.25
CA VAL A 53 -12.30 17.58 -3.01
C VAL A 53 -13.75 17.35 -3.35
N ARG A 54 -14.06 17.09 -4.62
CA ARG A 54 -15.40 16.72 -5.07
C ARG A 54 -15.54 15.21 -5.16
N VAL A 55 -16.61 14.65 -4.59
CA VAL A 55 -16.82 13.20 -4.56
C VAL A 55 -18.01 12.80 -5.41
N LEU A 56 -17.78 11.82 -6.29
CA LEU A 56 -18.81 11.14 -7.07
C LEU A 56 -19.10 9.77 -6.46
N ALA A 57 -20.31 9.55 -6.00
CA ALA A 57 -20.78 8.22 -5.61
C ALA A 57 -20.93 7.36 -6.88
N GLN A 58 -19.87 6.62 -7.23
CA GLN A 58 -19.73 5.86 -8.46
C GLN A 58 -19.57 4.37 -8.17
N PRO A 59 -20.56 3.55 -8.47
CA PRO A 59 -20.41 2.09 -8.40
C PRO A 59 -19.55 1.57 -9.57
N PHE A 60 -18.79 0.52 -9.29
CA PHE A 60 -17.96 -0.19 -10.27
C PHE A 60 -18.36 -1.68 -10.33
N PRO A 61 -19.53 -2.01 -10.89
CA PRO A 61 -20.02 -3.37 -10.92
C PRO A 61 -19.11 -4.28 -11.76
N ASN A 62 -18.87 -5.49 -11.27
CA ASN A 62 -18.08 -6.51 -11.93
C ASN A 62 -18.83 -7.83 -12.03
N GLY A 63 -18.65 -8.56 -13.15
CA GLY A 63 -19.32 -9.83 -13.44
C GLY A 63 -20.45 -9.72 -14.43
N ALA A 64 -20.71 -10.84 -15.14
CA ALA A 64 -21.74 -10.92 -16.19
C ALA A 64 -23.17 -10.68 -15.66
N SER A 65 -23.45 -11.13 -14.43
CA SER A 65 -24.74 -10.92 -13.76
C SER A 65 -25.08 -9.45 -13.49
N LYS A 66 -24.08 -8.55 -13.53
CA LYS A 66 -24.24 -7.11 -13.27
C LYS A 66 -24.19 -6.24 -14.54
N LEU A 67 -24.50 -6.80 -15.71
CA LEU A 67 -24.38 -6.08 -16.99
C LEU A 67 -25.21 -4.79 -17.04
N LEU A 68 -26.48 -4.82 -16.66
CA LEU A 68 -27.36 -3.63 -16.63
C LEU A 68 -26.84 -2.58 -15.64
N ALA A 69 -26.38 -2.99 -14.46
CA ALA A 69 -25.76 -2.10 -13.50
C ALA A 69 -24.46 -1.48 -14.08
N GLY A 70 -23.69 -2.26 -14.83
CA GLY A 70 -22.50 -1.78 -15.54
C GLY A 70 -22.81 -0.72 -16.60
N LEU A 71 -23.89 -0.90 -17.37
CA LEU A 71 -24.34 0.09 -18.36
C LEU A 71 -24.78 1.40 -17.70
N ARG A 72 -25.55 1.32 -16.61
CA ARG A 72 -25.98 2.50 -15.83
C ARG A 72 -24.80 3.23 -15.24
N ALA A 73 -23.89 2.52 -14.57
CA ALA A 73 -22.68 3.08 -13.99
C ALA A 73 -21.77 3.72 -15.06
N GLY A 74 -21.67 3.09 -16.24
CA GLY A 74 -20.91 3.63 -17.37
C GLY A 74 -21.51 4.92 -17.95
N ARG A 75 -22.85 5.01 -18.03
CA ARG A 75 -23.53 6.25 -18.46
C ARG A 75 -23.32 7.37 -17.44
N GLN A 76 -23.53 7.09 -16.15
CA GLN A 76 -23.28 8.05 -15.06
C GLN A 76 -21.87 8.62 -15.13
N LEU A 77 -20.86 7.75 -15.23
CA LEU A 77 -19.46 8.18 -15.33
C LEU A 77 -19.19 8.98 -16.60
N ARG A 78 -19.74 8.56 -17.75
CA ARG A 78 -19.59 9.29 -19.02
C ARG A 78 -20.17 10.70 -18.94
N ASP A 79 -21.36 10.86 -18.38
CA ASP A 79 -22.01 12.17 -18.24
C ASP A 79 -21.24 13.07 -17.29
N TYR A 80 -20.62 12.48 -16.26
CA TYR A 80 -19.74 13.20 -15.37
C TYR A 80 -18.45 13.66 -16.06
N LEU A 81 -17.80 12.78 -16.83
CA LEU A 81 -16.61 13.10 -17.62
C LEU A 81 -16.89 14.20 -18.65
N ARG A 82 -18.06 14.19 -19.32
CA ARG A 82 -18.46 15.23 -20.27
C ARG A 82 -18.63 16.59 -19.62
N ARG A 83 -19.27 16.63 -18.44
CA ARG A 83 -19.54 17.89 -17.73
C ARG A 83 -18.31 18.56 -17.19
N HIS A 84 -17.28 17.79 -16.80
CA HIS A 84 -16.13 18.32 -16.10
C HIS A 84 -14.85 18.43 -16.93
N ALA A 85 -14.78 17.83 -18.12
CA ALA A 85 -13.62 17.89 -19.03
C ALA A 85 -12.27 17.71 -18.32
N PHE A 86 -12.05 16.51 -17.75
CA PHE A 86 -10.85 16.19 -16.99
C PHE A 86 -9.59 16.17 -17.86
N ASP A 87 -8.47 16.68 -17.32
CA ASP A 87 -7.13 16.53 -17.91
C ASP A 87 -6.61 15.11 -17.70
N ILE A 88 -6.75 14.61 -16.46
CA ILE A 88 -6.24 13.30 -16.03
C ILE A 88 -7.40 12.48 -15.42
N VAL A 89 -7.46 11.20 -15.76
CA VAL A 89 -8.22 10.18 -15.02
C VAL A 89 -7.26 9.11 -14.55
N HIS A 90 -7.08 8.99 -13.24
CA HIS A 90 -6.19 8.03 -12.63
C HIS A 90 -6.95 6.84 -12.06
N VAL A 91 -6.77 5.68 -12.65
CA VAL A 91 -7.45 4.42 -12.30
C VAL A 91 -6.53 3.53 -11.48
N ASN A 92 -7.09 2.85 -10.48
CA ASN A 92 -6.33 2.14 -9.45
C ASN A 92 -6.61 0.64 -9.39
N GLY A 93 -7.32 0.10 -10.37
CA GLY A 93 -7.59 -1.33 -10.48
C GLY A 93 -8.17 -1.74 -11.82
N SER A 94 -8.34 -3.04 -12.01
CA SER A 94 -8.83 -3.56 -13.29
C SER A 94 -10.30 -3.25 -13.57
N THR A 95 -11.11 -3.08 -12.52
CA THR A 95 -12.56 -2.88 -12.65
C THR A 95 -12.90 -1.44 -13.00
N ASP A 96 -12.36 -0.49 -12.27
CA ASP A 96 -12.51 0.94 -12.55
C ASP A 96 -11.85 1.31 -13.89
N HIS A 97 -10.66 0.79 -14.19
CA HIS A 97 -9.96 0.96 -15.46
C HIS A 97 -10.87 0.59 -16.65
N ARG A 98 -11.50 -0.59 -16.62
CA ARG A 98 -12.40 -1.03 -17.67
C ARG A 98 -13.58 -0.08 -17.86
N LEU A 99 -14.23 0.36 -16.76
CA LEU A 99 -15.39 1.24 -16.81
C LEU A 99 -15.00 2.63 -17.32
N VAL A 100 -13.90 3.20 -16.85
CA VAL A 100 -13.36 4.49 -17.29
C VAL A 100 -13.07 4.47 -18.78
N LEU A 101 -12.35 3.48 -19.30
CA LEU A 101 -12.07 3.37 -20.74
C LEU A 101 -13.34 3.23 -21.59
N SER A 102 -14.36 2.57 -21.07
CA SER A 102 -15.67 2.50 -21.74
C SER A 102 -16.38 3.84 -21.73
N ALA A 103 -16.37 4.56 -20.60
CA ALA A 103 -17.00 5.87 -20.46
C ALA A 103 -16.31 6.96 -21.31
N CYS A 104 -14.99 6.85 -21.53
CA CYS A 104 -14.22 7.78 -22.36
C CYS A 104 -14.42 7.60 -23.88
N ARG A 105 -15.13 6.56 -24.34
CA ARG A 105 -15.34 6.37 -25.79
C ARG A 105 -16.20 7.49 -26.38
N GLY A 106 -15.70 8.15 -27.43
CA GLY A 106 -16.45 9.19 -28.16
C GLY A 106 -16.63 10.49 -27.37
N LEU A 107 -15.81 10.75 -26.36
CA LEU A 107 -15.71 12.08 -25.76
C LEU A 107 -14.95 13.01 -26.70
N SER A 108 -15.43 14.23 -26.88
CA SER A 108 -14.74 15.28 -27.63
C SER A 108 -13.42 15.69 -26.97
N HIS A 109 -13.42 15.76 -25.65
CA HIS A 109 -12.22 15.93 -24.84
C HIS A 109 -11.90 14.60 -24.13
N ARG A 110 -10.87 13.90 -24.58
CA ARG A 110 -10.42 12.64 -23.98
C ARG A 110 -9.35 12.95 -22.91
N PRO A 111 -9.60 12.64 -21.63
CA PRO A 111 -8.58 12.78 -20.61
C PRO A 111 -7.40 11.83 -20.84
N LYS A 112 -6.22 12.16 -20.31
CA LYS A 112 -5.11 11.22 -20.19
C LYS A 112 -5.42 10.17 -19.13
N ILE A 113 -5.20 8.91 -19.46
CA ILE A 113 -5.50 7.79 -18.58
C ILE A 113 -4.21 7.30 -17.93
N VAL A 114 -4.14 7.41 -16.62
CA VAL A 114 -3.05 6.88 -15.78
C VAL A 114 -3.56 5.65 -15.05
N PHE A 115 -2.80 4.58 -15.06
CA PHE A 115 -3.11 3.33 -14.33
C PHE A 115 -2.02 3.00 -13.33
N THR A 116 -2.36 2.91 -12.04
CA THR A 116 -1.44 2.39 -11.02
C THR A 116 -1.73 0.93 -10.70
N LYS A 117 -0.69 0.11 -10.76
CA LYS A 117 -0.71 -1.31 -10.38
C LYS A 117 -0.33 -1.48 -8.92
N HIS A 118 -1.30 -1.87 -8.09
CA HIS A 118 -1.18 -1.97 -6.63
C HIS A 118 -1.04 -3.40 -6.09
N ASN A 119 -0.96 -4.40 -6.94
CA ASN A 119 -0.89 -5.80 -6.50
C ASN A 119 -0.02 -6.64 -7.42
N SER A 120 0.43 -7.79 -6.92
CA SER A 120 1.28 -8.76 -7.62
C SER A 120 0.52 -9.67 -8.59
N LYS A 121 -0.80 -9.46 -8.82
CA LYS A 121 -1.56 -10.27 -9.79
C LYS A 121 -1.13 -9.95 -11.21
N PRO A 122 -0.93 -10.94 -12.10
CA PRO A 122 -0.53 -10.70 -13.48
C PRO A 122 -1.50 -9.76 -14.22
N ALA A 123 -0.96 -8.77 -14.94
CA ALA A 123 -1.71 -7.84 -15.76
C ALA A 123 -1.60 -8.20 -17.26
N ALA A 124 -1.89 -9.47 -17.59
CA ALA A 124 -1.69 -10.07 -18.92
C ALA A 124 -3.01 -10.50 -19.59
N GLY A 125 -2.92 -10.93 -20.84
CA GLY A 125 -4.02 -11.42 -21.62
C GLY A 125 -4.73 -10.36 -22.47
N PHE A 126 -5.72 -10.81 -23.26
CA PHE A 126 -6.37 -10.01 -24.29
C PHE A 126 -7.03 -8.73 -23.76
N THR A 127 -7.74 -8.84 -22.64
CA THR A 127 -8.42 -7.68 -22.03
C THR A 127 -7.42 -6.62 -21.54
N HIS A 128 -6.25 -7.03 -21.05
CA HIS A 128 -5.18 -6.12 -20.65
C HIS A 128 -4.52 -5.47 -21.87
N ARG A 129 -4.35 -6.21 -22.99
CA ARG A 129 -3.86 -5.65 -24.25
C ARG A 129 -4.77 -4.52 -24.78
N LEU A 130 -6.08 -4.71 -24.73
CA LEU A 130 -7.04 -3.67 -25.16
C LEU A 130 -7.01 -2.44 -24.23
N ARG A 131 -6.82 -2.65 -22.94
CA ARG A 131 -6.71 -1.54 -21.97
C ARG A 131 -5.39 -0.78 -22.14
N ALA A 132 -4.29 -1.47 -22.27
CA ALA A 132 -2.98 -0.86 -22.45
C ALA A 132 -2.94 0.09 -23.67
N LYS A 133 -3.55 -0.29 -24.81
CA LYS A 133 -3.65 0.56 -26.00
C LYS A 133 -4.34 1.92 -25.77
N ARG A 134 -5.04 2.10 -24.65
CA ARG A 134 -5.79 3.31 -24.31
C ARG A 134 -5.36 3.93 -22.98
N THR A 135 -4.25 3.46 -22.43
CA THR A 135 -3.63 3.96 -21.23
C THR A 135 -2.43 4.80 -21.65
N ASP A 136 -2.35 6.02 -21.13
CA ASP A 136 -1.28 6.96 -21.52
C ASP A 136 -0.05 6.75 -20.62
N LEU A 137 -0.21 6.29 -19.37
CA LEU A 137 0.88 5.99 -18.44
C LEU A 137 0.49 4.83 -17.51
N ALA A 138 1.42 3.91 -17.28
CA ALA A 138 1.31 2.92 -16.21
C ALA A 138 2.30 3.25 -15.08
N ILE A 139 1.81 3.27 -13.83
CA ILE A 139 2.63 3.47 -12.63
C ILE A 139 2.77 2.13 -11.90
N ALA A 140 3.99 1.78 -11.57
CA ALA A 140 4.36 0.68 -10.69
C ALA A 140 4.69 1.23 -9.29
N VAL A 141 4.19 0.59 -8.24
CA VAL A 141 4.46 1.05 -6.86
C VAL A 141 5.79 0.51 -6.31
N SER A 142 6.48 -0.36 -7.06
CA SER A 142 7.79 -0.93 -6.75
C SER A 142 8.53 -1.30 -8.03
N ASP A 143 9.85 -1.50 -7.97
CA ASP A 143 10.63 -1.92 -9.13
C ASP A 143 10.31 -3.37 -9.52
N ALA A 144 9.96 -4.23 -8.56
CA ALA A 144 9.43 -5.55 -8.85
C ALA A 144 8.14 -5.47 -9.68
N THR A 145 7.21 -4.58 -9.31
CA THR A 145 5.99 -4.33 -10.08
C THR A 145 6.29 -3.70 -11.45
N LEU A 146 7.32 -2.87 -11.56
CA LEU A 146 7.77 -2.32 -12.84
C LEU A 146 8.25 -3.41 -13.79
N ARG A 147 9.11 -4.33 -13.31
CA ARG A 147 9.57 -5.48 -14.10
C ARG A 147 8.41 -6.34 -14.59
N GLU A 148 7.41 -6.57 -13.73
CA GLU A 148 6.20 -7.27 -14.14
C GLU A 148 5.44 -6.50 -15.25
N LEU A 149 5.22 -5.20 -15.11
CA LEU A 149 4.51 -4.40 -16.13
C LEU A 149 5.25 -4.37 -17.46
N GLN A 150 6.58 -4.31 -17.45
CA GLN A 150 7.42 -4.36 -18.65
C GLN A 150 7.30 -5.69 -19.41
N ALA A 151 6.98 -6.79 -18.73
CA ALA A 151 6.69 -8.08 -19.32
C ALA A 151 5.23 -8.24 -19.81
N THR A 152 4.41 -7.19 -19.76
CA THR A 152 2.98 -7.22 -20.12
C THR A 152 2.68 -6.23 -21.25
N PRO A 153 1.45 -6.20 -21.79
CA PRO A 153 1.04 -5.18 -22.76
C PRO A 153 1.22 -3.73 -22.30
N TYR A 154 1.33 -3.49 -20.99
CA TYR A 154 1.56 -2.14 -20.43
C TYR A 154 3.00 -1.62 -20.64
N ALA A 155 3.92 -2.42 -21.14
CA ALA A 155 5.23 -1.94 -21.58
C ALA A 155 5.11 -0.76 -22.59
N ALA A 156 4.06 -0.79 -23.43
CA ALA A 156 3.77 0.28 -24.39
C ALA A 156 3.27 1.60 -23.76
N CYS A 157 2.95 1.60 -22.45
CA CYS A 157 2.48 2.78 -21.71
C CYS A 157 3.64 3.51 -20.99
N ALA A 158 4.90 3.31 -21.38
CA ALA A 158 6.10 3.87 -20.75
C ALA A 158 6.04 3.74 -19.20
N PRO A 159 5.92 2.51 -18.66
CA PRO A 159 5.71 2.32 -17.23
C PRO A 159 6.90 2.83 -16.42
N ARG A 160 6.61 3.44 -15.26
CA ARG A 160 7.63 3.95 -14.34
C ARG A 160 7.30 3.61 -12.89
N THR A 161 8.33 3.52 -12.07
CA THR A 161 8.15 3.35 -10.62
C THR A 161 7.86 4.68 -9.97
N ILE A 162 6.75 4.74 -9.21
CA ILE A 162 6.49 5.80 -8.23
C ILE A 162 6.08 5.10 -6.95
N ARG A 163 6.99 5.07 -5.98
CA ARG A 163 6.80 4.36 -4.72
C ARG A 163 5.83 5.12 -3.82
N ASN A 164 4.96 4.40 -3.13
CA ASN A 164 4.02 4.98 -2.17
C ASN A 164 4.76 5.71 -1.05
N GLY A 165 4.27 6.87 -0.65
CA GLY A 165 4.80 7.61 0.49
C GLY A 165 4.03 7.37 1.77
N VAL A 166 4.68 7.61 2.92
CA VAL A 166 4.06 7.69 4.25
C VAL A 166 4.30 9.07 4.85
N ASP A 167 3.39 9.50 5.70
CA ASP A 167 3.52 10.79 6.41
C ASP A 167 4.57 10.65 7.52
N ILE A 168 5.79 11.08 7.22
CA ILE A 168 6.95 10.95 8.11
C ILE A 168 6.77 11.73 9.42
N ALA A 169 6.05 12.85 9.40
CA ALA A 169 5.78 13.63 10.59
C ALA A 169 4.72 12.95 11.48
N HIS A 170 3.70 12.36 10.88
CA HIS A 170 2.69 11.60 11.59
C HIS A 170 3.26 10.31 12.20
N TYR A 171 4.08 9.59 11.45
CA TYR A 171 4.80 8.39 11.91
C TYR A 171 6.18 8.74 12.45
N ALA A 172 6.24 9.70 13.39
CA ALA A 172 7.47 10.01 14.13
C ALA A 172 7.68 9.04 15.29
N PRO A 173 8.94 8.71 15.65
CA PRO A 173 9.24 7.94 16.86
C PRO A 173 8.63 8.60 18.10
N TRP A 174 8.11 7.78 19.00
CA TRP A 174 7.55 8.27 20.26
C TRP A 174 8.64 8.46 21.32
N PRO A 175 8.40 9.32 22.34
CA PRO A 175 9.24 9.37 23.53
C PRO A 175 9.38 7.99 24.16
N ALA A 176 10.58 7.69 24.68
CA ALA A 176 10.87 6.36 25.21
C ALA A 176 9.94 5.93 26.35
N GLU A 177 9.55 6.87 27.24
CA GLU A 177 8.62 6.59 28.34
C GLU A 177 7.24 6.16 27.83
N ASP A 178 6.68 6.87 26.82
CA ASP A 178 5.38 6.55 26.24
C ASP A 178 5.42 5.19 25.53
N ALA A 179 6.49 4.93 24.80
CA ALA A 179 6.71 3.64 24.13
C ALA A 179 6.81 2.47 25.12
N LEU A 180 7.49 2.68 26.25
CA LEU A 180 7.58 1.68 27.32
C LEU A 180 6.25 1.44 28.02
N ALA A 181 5.48 2.49 28.29
CA ALA A 181 4.15 2.36 28.90
C ALA A 181 3.20 1.54 28.01
N GLU A 182 3.24 1.74 26.69
CA GLU A 182 2.47 0.91 25.76
C GLU A 182 2.96 -0.54 25.71
N ARG A 183 4.29 -0.74 25.78
CA ARG A 183 4.91 -2.06 25.77
C ARG A 183 4.55 -2.90 27.00
N ASP A 184 4.59 -2.28 28.22
CA ASP A 184 4.31 -2.95 29.50
C ASP A 184 2.91 -3.61 29.54
N ARG A 185 2.02 -3.29 28.58
CA ARG A 185 0.72 -3.94 28.41
C ARG A 185 0.80 -5.34 27.78
N TRP A 186 1.92 -5.68 27.11
CA TRP A 186 2.03 -6.84 26.25
C TRP A 186 3.07 -7.86 26.70
N CYS A 187 4.18 -7.42 27.26
CA CYS A 187 5.27 -8.30 27.69
C CYS A 187 6.17 -7.63 28.73
N GLY A 188 7.07 -8.41 29.33
CA GLY A 188 8.12 -7.91 30.23
C GLY A 188 9.16 -7.07 29.50
N ARG A 189 9.88 -6.24 30.25
CA ARG A 189 10.90 -5.32 29.69
C ARG A 189 12.06 -6.04 29.03
N ASP A 190 12.41 -7.22 29.54
CA ASP A 190 13.51 -8.04 29.03
C ASP A 190 13.11 -8.96 27.87
N ASP A 191 11.83 -9.02 27.53
CA ASP A 191 11.31 -9.82 26.44
C ASP A 191 11.48 -9.12 25.09
N LEU A 192 11.49 -9.86 24.00
CA LEU A 192 11.46 -9.35 22.63
C LEU A 192 10.01 -9.26 22.15
N LEU A 193 9.56 -8.06 21.80
CA LEU A 193 8.22 -7.83 21.22
C LEU A 193 8.31 -7.55 19.72
N LEU A 194 7.94 -8.53 18.92
CA LEU A 194 7.80 -8.38 17.46
C LEU A 194 6.38 -7.96 17.11
N GLY A 195 6.20 -7.09 16.12
CA GLY A 195 4.85 -6.64 15.79
C GLY A 195 4.59 -6.43 14.32
N SER A 196 3.31 -6.47 13.94
CA SER A 196 2.87 -6.19 12.57
C SER A 196 1.52 -5.50 12.52
N ASN A 197 1.47 -4.36 11.83
CA ASN A 197 0.25 -3.66 11.45
C ASN A 197 -0.20 -3.96 10.01
N ALA A 198 0.38 -4.99 9.38
CA ALA A 198 0.03 -5.39 8.01
C ALA A 198 -1.31 -6.15 7.91
N GLY A 199 -1.95 -6.44 9.04
CA GLY A 199 -3.19 -7.19 9.13
C GLY A 199 -2.97 -8.70 9.33
N THR A 200 -4.05 -9.41 9.66
CA THR A 200 -4.07 -10.81 10.07
C THR A 200 -4.55 -11.78 8.99
N ALA A 201 -4.68 -11.35 7.73
CA ALA A 201 -5.01 -12.24 6.63
C ALA A 201 -3.91 -13.32 6.45
N ALA A 202 -4.29 -14.54 6.11
CA ALA A 202 -3.37 -15.68 6.04
C ALA A 202 -2.14 -15.42 5.16
N HIS A 203 -2.33 -14.74 4.02
CA HIS A 203 -1.23 -14.41 3.10
C HIS A 203 -0.22 -13.38 3.65
N LYS A 204 -0.47 -12.78 4.81
CA LYS A 204 0.47 -11.86 5.49
C LYS A 204 1.59 -12.59 6.24
N GLY A 205 1.55 -13.91 6.31
CA GLY A 205 2.63 -14.76 6.78
C GLY A 205 2.93 -14.70 8.29
N TRP A 206 2.07 -14.06 9.08
CA TRP A 206 2.28 -13.95 10.52
C TRP A 206 2.25 -15.31 11.25
N MET A 207 1.50 -16.29 10.70
CA MET A 207 1.53 -17.67 11.24
C MET A 207 2.88 -18.37 11.00
N ASP A 208 3.60 -18.04 9.92
CA ASP A 208 4.95 -18.58 9.69
C ASP A 208 5.92 -18.12 10.78
N LEU A 209 5.77 -16.86 11.28
CA LEU A 209 6.54 -16.37 12.41
C LEU A 209 6.17 -17.11 13.71
N VAL A 210 4.87 -17.28 13.98
CA VAL A 210 4.40 -18.02 15.18
C VAL A 210 4.90 -19.47 15.15
N GLU A 211 4.85 -20.14 14.00
CA GLU A 211 5.35 -21.51 13.87
C GLU A 211 6.89 -21.59 13.96
N ALA A 212 7.61 -20.58 13.49
CA ALA A 212 9.04 -20.46 13.69
C ALA A 212 9.40 -20.28 15.18
N MET A 213 8.64 -19.46 15.93
CA MET A 213 8.82 -19.32 17.39
C MET A 213 8.65 -20.66 18.11
N ALA A 214 7.71 -21.50 17.68
CA ALA A 214 7.49 -22.81 18.29
C ALA A 214 8.71 -23.74 18.21
N THR A 215 9.62 -23.54 17.26
CA THR A 215 10.83 -24.34 17.08
C THR A 215 11.99 -23.89 17.99
N LEU A 216 11.88 -22.72 18.64
CA LEU A 216 12.89 -22.21 19.56
C LEU A 216 12.96 -23.04 20.84
N PRO A 217 14.15 -23.16 21.48
CA PRO A 217 14.26 -23.70 22.82
C PRO A 217 13.32 -23.01 23.81
N ALA A 218 12.75 -23.75 24.76
CA ALA A 218 11.72 -23.26 25.66
C ALA A 218 12.13 -21.95 26.38
N GLU A 219 13.37 -21.88 26.86
CA GLU A 219 13.94 -20.70 27.55
C GLU A 219 13.94 -19.45 26.68
N ARG A 220 14.19 -19.58 25.37
CA ARG A 220 14.17 -18.49 24.39
C ARG A 220 12.74 -18.15 23.98
N ARG A 221 11.93 -19.16 23.73
CA ARG A 221 10.56 -19.04 23.28
C ARG A 221 9.69 -18.24 24.24
N THR A 222 9.83 -18.42 25.54
CA THR A 222 9.08 -17.69 26.56
C THR A 222 9.40 -16.18 26.59
N ARG A 223 10.54 -15.78 26.03
CA ARG A 223 10.98 -14.39 25.96
C ARG A 223 10.64 -13.68 24.66
N VAL A 224 9.90 -14.31 23.76
CA VAL A 224 9.49 -13.73 22.48
C VAL A 224 7.98 -13.57 22.44
N HIS A 225 7.52 -12.36 22.23
CA HIS A 225 6.11 -12.00 22.11
C HIS A 225 5.82 -11.43 20.72
N VAL A 226 4.59 -11.63 20.26
CA VAL A 226 4.11 -11.14 18.96
C VAL A 226 2.85 -10.30 19.17
N LEU A 227 2.83 -9.10 18.62
CA LEU A 227 1.69 -8.20 18.64
C LEU A 227 1.15 -7.96 17.24
N LEU A 228 -0.11 -8.28 17.01
CA LEU A 228 -0.76 -8.23 15.70
C LEU A 228 -1.91 -7.23 15.70
N CYS A 229 -1.89 -6.30 14.74
CA CYS A 229 -3.02 -5.42 14.45
C CYS A 229 -3.75 -5.90 13.20
N GLY A 230 -5.07 -6.06 13.28
CA GLY A 230 -5.88 -6.51 12.16
C GLY A 230 -7.23 -7.07 12.61
N LYS A 231 -7.87 -7.79 11.70
CA LYS A 231 -9.13 -8.50 12.02
C LYS A 231 -8.87 -9.59 13.07
N PRO A 232 -9.87 -9.95 13.86
CA PRO A 232 -9.73 -11.07 14.78
C PRO A 232 -9.24 -12.34 14.07
N PRO A 233 -8.36 -13.14 14.71
CA PRO A 233 -7.94 -14.43 14.16
C PRO A 233 -9.13 -15.40 14.07
N THR A 234 -9.03 -16.39 13.19
CA THR A 234 -10.02 -17.46 13.10
C THR A 234 -9.89 -18.43 14.28
N ALA A 235 -10.95 -19.19 14.58
CA ALA A 235 -10.92 -20.23 15.61
C ALA A 235 -9.80 -21.27 15.33
N GLU A 236 -9.57 -21.61 14.07
CA GLU A 236 -8.50 -22.52 13.67
C GLU A 236 -7.10 -21.95 14.00
N GLN A 237 -6.88 -20.65 13.74
CA GLN A 237 -5.62 -19.99 14.07
C GLN A 237 -5.40 -19.95 15.59
N ILE A 238 -6.44 -19.65 16.38
CA ILE A 238 -6.37 -19.69 17.86
C ILE A 238 -6.04 -21.09 18.34
N ALA A 239 -6.72 -22.11 17.84
CA ALA A 239 -6.47 -23.51 18.18
C ALA A 239 -5.02 -23.92 17.82
N ARG A 240 -4.52 -23.47 16.67
CA ARG A 240 -3.14 -23.75 16.27
C ARG A 240 -2.12 -23.09 17.18
N ILE A 241 -2.32 -21.83 17.58
CA ILE A 241 -1.44 -21.12 18.55
C ILE A 241 -1.43 -21.86 19.88
N ALA A 242 -2.60 -22.29 20.39
CA ALA A 242 -2.71 -23.05 21.62
C ALA A 242 -2.00 -24.41 21.53
N ALA A 243 -2.16 -25.14 20.43
CA ALA A 243 -1.48 -26.41 20.19
C ALA A 243 0.07 -26.27 20.12
N LEU A 244 0.57 -25.10 19.73
CA LEU A 244 1.99 -24.77 19.75
C LEU A 244 2.49 -24.32 21.12
N GLY A 245 1.61 -24.18 22.12
CA GLY A 245 1.92 -23.69 23.46
C GLY A 245 2.33 -22.22 23.51
N LEU A 246 1.78 -21.38 22.59
CA LEU A 246 2.15 -19.98 22.42
C LEU A 246 1.02 -18.99 22.75
N ALA A 247 -0.06 -19.47 23.43
CA ALA A 247 -1.21 -18.63 23.73
C ALA A 247 -0.89 -17.40 24.61
N ALA A 248 0.14 -17.49 25.45
CA ALA A 248 0.58 -16.38 26.29
C ALA A 248 1.53 -15.37 25.56
N GLN A 249 2.09 -15.75 24.41
CA GLN A 249 3.05 -14.95 23.66
C GLN A 249 2.48 -14.24 22.44
N VAL A 250 1.29 -14.66 21.94
CA VAL A 250 0.68 -14.08 20.73
C VAL A 250 -0.50 -13.20 21.12
N HIS A 251 -0.37 -11.90 20.85
CA HIS A 251 -1.31 -10.87 21.22
C HIS A 251 -2.00 -10.25 20.00
N PHE A 252 -3.28 -9.92 20.13
CA PHE A 252 -4.07 -9.29 19.08
C PHE A 252 -4.61 -7.93 19.56
N ALA A 253 -4.14 -6.84 18.97
CA ALA A 253 -4.59 -5.49 19.28
C ALA A 253 -5.94 -5.14 18.60
N GLY A 254 -6.45 -6.01 17.71
CA GLY A 254 -7.66 -5.73 16.94
C GLY A 254 -7.46 -4.74 15.81
N LEU A 255 -8.56 -4.21 15.29
CA LEU A 255 -8.55 -3.14 14.29
C LEU A 255 -8.37 -1.80 15.01
N LEU A 256 -7.24 -1.16 14.77
CA LEU A 256 -6.93 0.14 15.37
C LEU A 256 -7.19 1.26 14.36
N SER A 257 -7.76 2.37 14.83
CA SER A 257 -7.87 3.63 14.07
C SER A 257 -6.51 4.36 13.98
N ASP A 258 -5.68 4.18 15.00
CA ASP A 258 -4.30 4.66 15.07
C ASP A 258 -3.38 3.50 15.46
N VAL A 259 -2.45 3.16 14.57
CA VAL A 259 -1.51 2.04 14.78
C VAL A 259 -0.22 2.47 15.48
N ARG A 260 0.00 3.78 15.68
CA ARG A 260 1.25 4.31 16.25
C ARG A 260 1.54 3.83 17.66
N PRO A 261 0.57 3.73 18.60
CA PRO A 261 0.83 3.15 19.92
C PRO A 261 1.39 1.72 19.81
N MET A 262 0.76 0.89 18.98
CA MET A 262 1.22 -0.48 18.74
C MET A 262 2.63 -0.52 18.14
N ILE A 263 2.92 0.34 17.15
CA ILE A 263 4.25 0.43 16.55
C ILE A 263 5.27 0.96 17.56
N ALA A 264 4.91 1.90 18.41
CA ALA A 264 5.80 2.42 19.44
C ALA A 264 6.24 1.32 20.42
N ALA A 265 5.32 0.43 20.78
CA ALA A 265 5.55 -0.65 21.76
C ALA A 265 6.55 -1.72 21.29
N ILE A 266 6.65 -2.02 19.99
CA ILE A 266 7.45 -3.14 19.49
C ILE A 266 8.95 -2.82 19.42
N ASP A 267 9.78 -3.85 19.49
CA ASP A 267 11.24 -3.76 19.29
C ASP A 267 11.59 -3.79 17.79
N ALA A 268 10.93 -4.67 17.04
CA ALA A 268 11.09 -4.79 15.60
C ALA A 268 9.75 -5.14 14.93
N GLY A 269 9.57 -4.62 13.72
CA GLY A 269 8.41 -4.94 12.91
C GLY A 269 8.60 -6.21 12.09
N PHE A 270 7.50 -6.74 11.54
CA PHE A 270 7.61 -7.76 10.49
C PHE A 270 6.49 -7.66 9.45
N VAL A 271 6.81 -8.03 8.19
CA VAL A 271 5.87 -8.20 7.09
C VAL A 271 6.33 -9.42 6.28
N LEU A 272 5.75 -10.58 6.55
CA LEU A 272 6.14 -11.87 5.96
C LEU A 272 5.17 -12.33 4.87
N SER A 273 4.61 -11.39 4.13
CA SER A 273 3.62 -11.67 3.08
C SER A 273 4.19 -12.64 2.03
N HIS A 274 3.35 -13.58 1.58
CA HIS A 274 3.67 -14.55 0.53
C HIS A 274 2.71 -14.47 -0.68
N ALA A 275 1.73 -13.56 -0.64
CA ALA A 275 0.81 -13.25 -1.74
C ALA A 275 0.21 -11.84 -1.56
N VAL A 276 -0.29 -11.28 -2.68
CA VAL A 276 -1.09 -10.04 -2.72
C VAL A 276 -0.40 -8.85 -2.02
N GLU A 277 0.92 -8.76 -2.13
CA GLU A 277 1.71 -7.65 -1.58
C GLU A 277 2.49 -6.96 -2.71
N THR A 278 2.89 -5.70 -2.48
CA THR A 278 3.80 -4.99 -3.38
C THR A 278 4.93 -4.31 -2.60
N ILE A 279 4.67 -3.16 -1.97
CA ILE A 279 5.70 -2.39 -1.29
C ILE A 279 5.44 -2.24 0.23
N SER A 280 4.24 -2.54 0.70
CA SER A 280 3.75 -2.44 2.08
C SER A 280 3.85 -1.07 2.76
N PHE A 281 2.71 -0.43 2.97
CA PHE A 281 2.62 0.74 3.84
C PHE A 281 3.04 0.42 5.28
N ALA A 282 2.58 -0.72 5.82
CA ALA A 282 2.90 -1.14 7.18
C ALA A 282 4.42 -1.22 7.44
N CYS A 283 5.19 -1.77 6.49
CA CYS A 283 6.65 -1.80 6.58
C CYS A 283 7.22 -0.37 6.70
N ARG A 284 6.78 0.54 5.84
CA ARG A 284 7.27 1.92 5.80
C ARG A 284 6.83 2.74 7.01
N GLU A 285 5.63 2.49 7.53
CA GLU A 285 5.12 3.10 8.77
C GLU A 285 5.97 2.70 9.97
N MET A 286 6.28 1.40 10.10
CA MET A 286 7.17 0.90 11.16
C MET A 286 8.59 1.46 11.04
N MET A 287 9.17 1.47 9.84
CA MET A 287 10.50 2.07 9.61
C MET A 287 10.50 3.58 9.89
N ALA A 288 9.44 4.30 9.52
CA ALA A 288 9.29 5.72 9.83
C ALA A 288 9.25 5.99 11.34
N MET A 289 8.69 5.09 12.13
CA MET A 289 8.71 5.15 13.60
C MET A 289 10.01 4.60 14.22
N GLY A 290 11.05 4.39 13.41
CA GLY A 290 12.35 3.94 13.90
C GLY A 290 12.37 2.47 14.32
N LYS A 291 11.56 1.61 13.70
CA LYS A 291 11.57 0.17 13.96
C LYS A 291 12.24 -0.55 12.79
N PRO A 292 13.28 -1.37 13.02
CA PRO A 292 13.80 -2.26 11.99
C PRO A 292 12.76 -3.31 11.65
N VAL A 293 12.71 -3.77 10.39
CA VAL A 293 11.63 -4.66 9.94
C VAL A 293 12.15 -5.94 9.30
N LEU A 294 11.64 -7.09 9.77
CA LEU A 294 11.82 -8.37 9.12
C LEU A 294 10.80 -8.53 7.97
N VAL A 295 11.30 -8.71 6.74
CA VAL A 295 10.44 -8.89 5.56
C VAL A 295 10.74 -10.21 4.86
N SER A 296 9.73 -10.77 4.20
CA SER A 296 9.96 -11.85 3.23
C SER A 296 10.52 -11.31 1.91
N ASP A 297 11.21 -12.13 1.13
CA ASP A 297 11.72 -11.84 -0.20
C ASP A 297 10.62 -11.81 -1.29
N TYR A 298 9.39 -11.48 -0.89
CA TYR A 298 8.22 -11.44 -1.77
C TYR A 298 8.00 -10.06 -2.41
N ALA A 299 7.83 -10.06 -3.73
CA ALA A 299 7.47 -8.88 -4.53
C ALA A 299 8.42 -7.69 -4.28
N GLY A 300 7.91 -6.53 -3.91
CA GLY A 300 8.70 -5.34 -3.59
C GLY A 300 9.03 -5.15 -2.11
N LEU A 301 8.74 -6.11 -1.24
CA LEU A 301 9.08 -6.00 0.18
C LEU A 301 10.59 -5.79 0.43
N PRO A 302 11.50 -6.52 -0.26
CA PRO A 302 12.95 -6.30 -0.09
C PRO A 302 13.40 -4.89 -0.46
N GLU A 303 12.66 -4.17 -1.30
CA GLU A 303 13.02 -2.79 -1.69
C GLU A 303 12.91 -1.77 -0.53
N ASN A 304 12.26 -2.15 0.59
CA ASN A 304 12.16 -1.30 1.77
C ASN A 304 13.36 -1.44 2.70
N VAL A 305 14.06 -2.59 2.70
CA VAL A 305 15.01 -2.98 3.74
C VAL A 305 16.41 -3.16 3.16
N ASP A 306 17.42 -2.65 3.85
CA ASP A 306 18.83 -2.98 3.61
C ASP A 306 19.21 -4.05 4.64
N ASP A 307 19.39 -5.30 4.18
CA ASP A 307 19.52 -6.47 5.02
C ASP A 307 20.68 -6.34 6.02
N GLY A 308 20.39 -6.59 7.30
CA GLY A 308 21.34 -6.45 8.41
C GLY A 308 21.65 -5.01 8.83
N VAL A 309 21.10 -3.99 8.17
CA VAL A 309 21.32 -2.55 8.43
C VAL A 309 20.11 -1.92 9.10
N ASP A 310 18.96 -1.99 8.45
CA ASP A 310 17.70 -1.39 8.91
C ASP A 310 16.54 -2.41 9.02
N GLY A 311 16.87 -3.69 8.86
CA GLY A 311 15.96 -4.82 8.98
C GLY A 311 16.58 -6.10 8.46
N TRP A 312 15.74 -7.10 8.14
CA TRP A 312 16.17 -8.43 7.68
C TRP A 312 15.29 -8.90 6.53
N ILE A 313 15.88 -9.67 5.62
CA ILE A 313 15.19 -10.30 4.49
C ILE A 313 15.30 -11.81 4.65
N VAL A 314 14.16 -12.51 4.65
CA VAL A 314 14.11 -13.98 4.73
C VAL A 314 13.35 -14.55 3.54
N PRO A 315 13.68 -15.78 3.09
CA PRO A 315 12.91 -16.45 2.04
C PRO A 315 11.45 -16.62 2.46
N VAL A 316 10.54 -16.55 1.48
CA VAL A 316 9.10 -16.74 1.69
C VAL A 316 8.83 -18.08 2.38
N ARG A 317 8.13 -18.04 3.53
CA ARG A 317 7.74 -19.21 4.33
C ARG A 317 8.90 -20.04 4.89
N ASP A 318 10.12 -19.52 4.88
CA ASP A 318 11.26 -20.20 5.49
C ASP A 318 11.26 -19.97 7.00
N ARG A 319 10.62 -20.90 7.74
CA ARG A 319 10.49 -20.85 9.20
C ARG A 319 11.83 -20.97 9.91
N ASP A 320 12.77 -21.71 9.32
CA ASP A 320 14.11 -21.87 9.90
C ASP A 320 14.89 -20.56 9.78
N ALA A 321 14.80 -19.86 8.66
CA ALA A 321 15.39 -18.52 8.51
C ALA A 321 14.74 -17.52 9.47
N ILE A 322 13.42 -17.54 9.63
CA ILE A 322 12.70 -16.70 10.61
C ILE A 322 13.18 -17.02 12.04
N ALA A 323 13.27 -18.31 12.42
CA ALA A 323 13.73 -18.72 13.75
C ALA A 323 15.18 -18.29 14.02
N ARG A 324 16.08 -18.41 13.03
CA ARG A 324 17.45 -17.90 13.14
C ARG A 324 17.48 -16.39 13.34
N THR A 325 16.65 -15.64 12.62
CA THR A 325 16.55 -14.18 12.77
C THR A 325 16.07 -13.81 14.17
N ILE A 326 14.99 -14.46 14.67
CA ILE A 326 14.50 -14.24 16.05
C ILE A 326 15.58 -14.52 17.08
N THR A 327 16.33 -15.62 16.89
CA THR A 327 17.46 -15.97 17.78
C THR A 327 18.52 -14.86 17.79
N GLY A 328 18.92 -14.38 16.61
CA GLY A 328 19.88 -13.27 16.48
C GLY A 328 19.38 -11.97 17.11
N LEU A 329 18.08 -11.70 17.04
CA LEU A 329 17.45 -10.54 17.69
C LEU A 329 17.50 -10.63 19.22
N LEU A 330 17.29 -11.82 19.79
CA LEU A 330 17.41 -12.04 21.23
C LEU A 330 18.86 -11.87 21.70
N ASP A 331 19.81 -12.32 20.90
CA ASP A 331 21.25 -12.30 21.27
C ASP A 331 21.90 -10.91 21.08
N ALA A 332 21.33 -10.05 20.23
CA ALA A 332 21.87 -8.74 19.87
C ALA A 332 20.85 -7.59 19.98
N ARG A 333 20.03 -7.60 21.04
CA ARG A 333 19.01 -6.56 21.27
C ARG A 333 19.57 -5.15 21.38
N ASP A 334 20.78 -5.01 21.87
CA ASP A 334 21.51 -3.74 21.97
C ASP A 334 21.74 -3.06 20.61
N ARG A 335 21.69 -3.82 19.50
CA ARG A 335 21.80 -3.28 18.14
C ARG A 335 20.51 -2.69 17.62
N LEU A 336 19.34 -3.06 18.15
CA LEU A 336 18.03 -2.64 17.66
C LEU A 336 17.84 -1.12 17.62
N PRO A 337 18.27 -0.33 18.62
CA PRO A 337 18.19 1.13 18.55
C PRO A 337 18.97 1.73 17.36
N ALA A 338 20.17 1.23 17.09
CA ALA A 338 20.97 1.71 15.95
C ALA A 338 20.34 1.32 14.60
N MET A 339 19.82 0.10 14.47
CA MET A 339 19.08 -0.35 13.28
C MET A 339 17.78 0.43 13.09
N GLY A 340 17.09 0.75 14.18
CA GLY A 340 15.90 1.59 14.17
C GLY A 340 16.19 3.01 13.69
N ALA A 341 17.30 3.60 14.13
CA ALA A 341 17.77 4.90 13.66
C ALA A 341 18.09 4.87 12.15
N ALA A 342 18.71 3.79 11.66
CA ALA A 342 18.96 3.59 10.23
C ALA A 342 17.65 3.46 9.44
N ALA A 343 16.66 2.70 9.94
CA ALA A 343 15.33 2.57 9.37
C ALA A 343 14.63 3.94 9.27
N ARG A 344 14.67 4.74 10.32
CA ARG A 344 14.13 6.11 10.33
C ARG A 344 14.80 7.00 9.31
N ALA A 345 16.12 7.03 9.28
CA ALA A 345 16.88 7.85 8.32
C ALA A 345 16.57 7.46 6.87
N LYS A 346 16.39 6.16 6.58
CA LYS A 346 15.95 5.70 5.26
C LYS A 346 14.52 6.15 4.94
N ALA A 347 13.61 6.05 5.91
CA ALA A 347 12.23 6.49 5.72
C ALA A 347 12.15 7.99 5.40
N GLU A 348 12.87 8.83 6.13
CA GLU A 348 12.96 10.28 5.89
C GLU A 348 13.50 10.60 4.49
N ARG A 349 14.52 9.91 4.06
CA ARG A 349 15.17 10.13 2.76
C ARG A 349 14.34 9.62 1.58
N ALA A 350 13.63 8.49 1.72
CA ALA A 350 13.10 7.73 0.59
C ALA A 350 11.58 7.44 0.62
N PHE A 351 10.92 7.57 1.78
CA PHE A 351 9.51 7.17 1.94
C PHE A 351 8.58 8.35 2.20
N GLY A 352 9.08 9.60 2.09
CA GLY A 352 8.29 10.79 2.38
C GLY A 352 7.07 10.94 1.46
N LEU A 353 5.95 11.35 2.05
CA LEU A 353 4.68 11.56 1.36
C LEU A 353 4.79 12.62 0.27
N GLU A 354 5.52 13.71 0.53
CA GLU A 354 5.70 14.80 -0.44
C GLU A 354 6.42 14.31 -1.70
N HIS A 355 7.49 13.52 -1.53
CA HIS A 355 8.22 12.96 -2.66
C HIS A 355 7.32 12.09 -3.57
N PHE A 356 6.47 11.27 -2.96
CA PHE A 356 5.48 10.46 -3.68
C PHE A 356 4.47 11.32 -4.45
N VAL A 357 3.92 12.34 -3.80
CA VAL A 357 2.92 13.24 -4.40
C VAL A 357 3.53 14.03 -5.56
N ASP A 358 4.70 14.63 -5.35
CA ASP A 358 5.37 15.45 -6.35
C ASP A 358 5.82 14.62 -7.57
N ALA A 359 6.31 13.40 -7.37
CA ALA A 359 6.61 12.47 -8.45
C ALA A 359 5.37 12.09 -9.27
N THR A 360 4.22 11.91 -8.57
CA THR A 360 2.94 11.60 -9.23
C THR A 360 2.43 12.82 -10.02
N GLU A 361 2.51 14.02 -9.45
CA GLU A 361 2.13 15.26 -10.11
C GLU A 361 2.99 15.54 -11.34
N ALA A 362 4.31 15.40 -11.21
CA ALA A 362 5.24 15.54 -12.34
C ALA A 362 4.93 14.55 -13.47
N ALA A 363 4.51 13.32 -13.10
CA ALA A 363 4.07 12.32 -14.08
C ALA A 363 2.79 12.73 -14.82
N TYR A 364 1.85 13.40 -14.15
CA TYR A 364 0.65 13.94 -14.80
C TYR A 364 0.99 15.11 -15.73
N VAL A 365 1.80 16.05 -15.25
CA VAL A 365 2.23 17.23 -16.05
C VAL A 365 2.91 16.78 -17.34
N ALA A 366 3.78 15.78 -17.27
CA ALA A 366 4.49 15.26 -18.45
C ALA A 366 3.59 14.64 -19.53
N LEU A 367 2.33 14.31 -19.21
CA LEU A 367 1.35 13.80 -20.18
C LEU A 367 0.60 14.91 -20.94
N LEU A 368 0.64 16.13 -20.44
CA LEU A 368 -0.12 17.24 -21.00
C LEU A 368 0.73 17.99 -22.04
N PRO A 369 0.10 18.61 -23.05
CA PRO A 369 0.81 19.47 -23.98
C PRO A 369 1.51 20.61 -23.23
N VAL A 370 2.74 20.90 -23.62
CA VAL A 370 3.45 22.07 -23.10
C VAL A 370 2.67 23.32 -23.52
N ALA A 371 2.19 24.10 -22.55
CA ALA A 371 1.52 25.35 -22.83
C ALA A 371 2.50 26.28 -23.58
N GLY A 372 2.27 26.50 -24.88
CA GLY A 372 3.10 27.41 -25.69
C GLY A 372 3.72 26.84 -26.98
N ALA A 373 3.58 25.54 -27.26
CA ALA A 373 3.93 25.03 -28.59
C ALA A 373 2.79 25.34 -29.58
N SER A 374 2.73 26.52 -30.16
CA SER A 374 1.95 26.78 -31.37
C SER A 374 2.36 25.76 -32.44
N PRO A 375 1.41 25.12 -33.16
CA PRO A 375 1.79 24.33 -34.31
C PRO A 375 2.54 25.24 -35.30
N ALA A 376 3.79 24.88 -35.62
CA ALA A 376 4.54 25.53 -36.65
C ALA A 376 3.67 25.57 -37.92
N GLY A 377 3.33 26.77 -38.36
CA GLY A 377 2.55 26.99 -39.55
C GLY A 377 3.19 26.25 -40.71
N SER A 378 2.44 25.35 -41.33
CA SER A 378 2.76 24.83 -42.65
C SER A 378 2.58 25.98 -43.64
N SER A 379 3.63 26.79 -43.86
CA SER A 379 3.76 27.58 -45.05
C SER A 379 4.20 26.63 -46.17
N GLY A 380 3.25 26.12 -46.90
CA GLY A 380 3.49 25.52 -48.20
C GLY A 380 3.50 26.62 -49.27
N PRO A 381 4.31 26.44 -50.32
CA PRO A 381 4.41 27.36 -51.42
C PRO A 381 3.16 27.36 -52.32
#